data_588ac4e8e7c21fa2a96b060ef38776bf
#
_entry.id   588ac4e8e7c21fa2a96b060ef38776bf
#
_cell.length_a   1.000
_cell.length_b   1.000
_cell.length_c   1.000
_cell.angle_alpha   90.00
_cell.angle_beta   90.00
_cell.angle_gamma   90.00
#
_symmetry.space_group_name_H-M   'P 1'
#
loop_
_entity.id
_entity.type
_entity.pdbx_description
1 polymer ?
#
loop_
_entity_poly.entity_id
_entity_poly.type
_entity_poly.pdbx_seq_one_letter_code
_entity_poly.pdbx_strand_id
1 'polypeptide(L)'
;MKIDSIMVGPIMTNCYLLSDETAGVCALIDPGDEAPRVLDMVARSGCQLQYILLTHGHFDHTTAVRPILEQYPDLPVYINEKDVVDGRRGDMELVFSRLPEHNQRYYHDGDTLTLGSLTVTVLETPGHSKGSVCLVAEDVIFSGDTLFRCCLLYTSPSPRD
;
A
#
# COMPACT_ATOMS: atom_id res chain seq x y z
N MET A 1 -10.79 -1.72 -15.27
CA MET A 1 -10.32 -1.41 -13.90
C MET A 1 -11.50 -1.21 -12.97
N LYS A 2 -11.43 -1.76 -11.75
CA LYS A 2 -12.39 -1.50 -10.67
C LYS A 2 -11.63 -1.20 -9.38
N ILE A 3 -12.19 -0.31 -8.56
CA ILE A 3 -11.60 0.05 -7.27
C ILE A 3 -12.69 -0.06 -6.21
N ASP A 4 -12.46 -0.92 -5.23
CA ASP A 4 -13.24 -1.00 -4.01
C ASP A 4 -12.40 -0.40 -2.86
N SER A 5 -13.05 0.21 -1.87
CA SER A 5 -12.35 0.80 -0.73
C SER A 5 -13.11 0.60 0.57
N ILE A 6 -12.37 0.44 1.66
CA ILE A 6 -12.90 0.44 3.02
C ILE A 6 -12.01 1.28 3.93
N MET A 7 -12.61 1.95 4.88
CA MET A 7 -11.86 2.57 5.99
C MET A 7 -11.64 1.54 7.09
N VAL A 8 -10.40 1.46 7.58
CA VAL A 8 -9.97 0.48 8.57
C VAL A 8 -9.27 1.16 9.75
N GLY A 9 -9.37 0.51 10.91
CA GLY A 9 -8.72 0.93 12.14
C GLY A 9 -9.29 2.21 12.77
N PRO A 10 -8.76 2.61 13.94
CA PRO A 10 -9.25 3.77 14.69
C PRO A 10 -8.94 5.10 14.01
N ILE A 11 -7.94 5.15 13.14
CA ILE A 11 -7.54 6.35 12.38
C ILE A 11 -8.33 6.45 11.07
N MET A 12 -9.13 5.44 10.72
CA MET A 12 -9.96 5.36 9.51
C MET A 12 -9.11 5.50 8.23
N THR A 13 -8.00 4.79 8.16
CA THR A 13 -7.13 4.74 6.99
C THR A 13 -7.85 4.04 5.82
N ASN A 14 -7.72 4.59 4.62
CA ASN A 14 -8.30 3.97 3.43
C ASN A 14 -7.46 2.79 2.98
N CYS A 15 -8.08 1.61 2.93
CA CYS A 15 -7.56 0.43 2.26
C CYS A 15 -8.27 0.27 0.93
N TYR A 16 -7.53 0.05 -0.15
CA TYR A 16 -8.09 -0.10 -1.49
C TYR A 16 -7.84 -1.49 -2.05
N LEU A 17 -8.79 -1.97 -2.84
CA LEU A 17 -8.64 -3.13 -3.70
C LEU A 17 -8.73 -2.68 -5.16
N LEU A 18 -7.60 -2.74 -5.86
CA LEU A 18 -7.51 -2.48 -7.28
C LEU A 18 -7.69 -3.81 -8.04
N SER A 19 -8.66 -3.89 -8.93
CA SER A 19 -8.99 -5.12 -9.67
C SER A 19 -9.00 -4.91 -11.18
N ASP A 20 -8.40 -5.85 -11.89
CA ASP A 20 -8.69 -6.10 -13.29
C ASP A 20 -9.70 -7.27 -13.36
N GLU A 21 -10.99 -6.95 -13.43
CA GLU A 21 -12.05 -7.96 -13.45
C GLU A 21 -11.98 -8.85 -14.70
N THR A 22 -11.49 -8.32 -15.82
CA THR A 22 -11.36 -9.10 -17.07
C THR A 22 -10.27 -10.15 -16.94
N ALA A 23 -9.15 -9.81 -16.33
CA ALA A 23 -8.07 -10.75 -16.05
C ALA A 23 -8.31 -11.60 -14.79
N GLY A 24 -9.29 -11.25 -13.96
CA GLY A 24 -9.61 -11.96 -12.72
C GLY A 24 -8.53 -11.81 -11.64
N VAL A 25 -7.83 -10.69 -11.60
CA VAL A 25 -6.73 -10.44 -10.65
C VAL A 25 -6.92 -9.13 -9.89
N CYS A 26 -6.38 -9.06 -8.67
CA CYS A 26 -6.46 -7.85 -7.84
C CYS A 26 -5.19 -7.63 -7.01
N ALA A 27 -5.04 -6.42 -6.51
CA ALA A 27 -3.99 -6.01 -5.59
C ALA A 27 -4.58 -5.20 -4.43
N LEU A 28 -4.07 -5.40 -3.21
CA LEU A 28 -4.40 -4.58 -2.06
C LEU A 28 -3.42 -3.40 -1.94
N ILE A 29 -3.94 -2.25 -1.57
CA ILE A 29 -3.17 -1.05 -1.29
C ILE A 29 -3.48 -0.61 0.13
N ASP A 30 -2.44 -0.48 0.96
CA ASP A 30 -2.49 -0.04 2.36
C ASP A 30 -3.51 -0.80 3.23
N PRO A 31 -3.39 -2.12 3.42
CA PRO A 31 -4.22 -2.87 4.35
C PRO A 31 -3.81 -2.55 5.80
N GLY A 32 -4.33 -1.45 6.33
CA GLY A 32 -3.87 -0.85 7.57
C GLY A 32 -4.33 -1.57 8.84
N ASP A 33 -5.51 -2.17 8.83
CA ASP A 33 -6.09 -2.86 9.98
C ASP A 33 -7.25 -3.77 9.56
N GLU A 34 -7.93 -4.39 10.52
CA GLU A 34 -9.16 -5.18 10.33
C GLU A 34 -9.05 -6.23 9.20
N ALA A 35 -7.99 -7.03 9.20
CA ALA A 35 -7.71 -8.05 8.18
C ALA A 35 -8.93 -8.88 7.76
N PRO A 36 -9.84 -9.31 8.65
CA PRO A 36 -11.05 -10.04 8.24
C PRO A 36 -11.95 -9.25 7.27
N ARG A 37 -12.10 -7.94 7.47
CA ARG A 37 -12.88 -7.09 6.57
C ARG A 37 -12.18 -6.88 5.22
N VAL A 38 -10.84 -6.73 5.25
CA VAL A 38 -10.02 -6.63 4.04
C VAL A 38 -10.12 -7.92 3.22
N LEU A 39 -9.99 -9.08 3.87
CA LEU A 39 -10.10 -10.39 3.24
C LEU A 39 -11.51 -10.66 2.67
N ASP A 40 -12.55 -10.19 3.35
CA ASP A 40 -13.92 -10.27 2.84
C ASP A 40 -14.11 -9.41 1.57
N MET A 41 -13.49 -8.23 1.51
CA MET A 41 -13.47 -7.41 0.29
C MET A 41 -12.78 -8.13 -0.87
N VAL A 42 -11.63 -8.77 -0.62
CA VAL A 42 -10.93 -9.60 -1.62
C VAL A 42 -11.82 -10.76 -2.08
N ALA A 43 -12.42 -11.51 -1.15
CA ALA A 43 -13.27 -12.65 -1.48
C ALA A 43 -14.47 -12.25 -2.33
N ARG A 44 -15.14 -11.13 -2.00
CA ARG A 44 -16.28 -10.61 -2.77
C ARG A 44 -15.92 -10.15 -4.18
N SER A 45 -14.69 -9.73 -4.41
CA SER A 45 -14.24 -9.33 -5.75
C SER A 45 -14.24 -10.50 -6.75
N GLY A 46 -14.08 -11.73 -6.25
CA GLY A 46 -13.91 -12.92 -7.08
C GLY A 46 -12.57 -12.96 -7.83
N CYS A 47 -11.66 -12.00 -7.57
CA CYS A 47 -10.36 -11.91 -8.21
C CYS A 47 -9.27 -12.58 -7.37
N GLN A 48 -8.23 -13.06 -8.04
CA GLN A 48 -7.06 -13.61 -7.38
C GLN A 48 -6.14 -12.49 -6.90
N LEU A 49 -5.84 -12.48 -5.59
CA LEU A 49 -4.91 -11.52 -5.01
C LEU A 49 -3.48 -11.81 -5.46
N GLN A 50 -2.82 -10.85 -6.11
CA GLN A 50 -1.50 -11.00 -6.70
C GLN A 50 -0.39 -10.42 -5.82
N TYR A 51 -0.64 -9.30 -5.15
CA TYR A 51 0.34 -8.63 -4.29
C TYR A 51 -0.32 -7.55 -3.41
N ILE A 52 0.45 -7.11 -2.42
CA ILE A 52 0.14 -5.93 -1.58
C ILE A 52 1.10 -4.80 -1.93
N LEU A 53 0.58 -3.60 -2.05
CA LEU A 53 1.34 -2.37 -2.28
C LEU A 53 1.19 -1.45 -1.06
N LEU A 54 2.31 -0.97 -0.52
CA LEU A 54 2.33 -0.07 0.63
C LEU A 54 2.82 1.31 0.19
N THR A 55 1.97 2.33 0.31
CA THR A 55 2.36 3.71 -0.02
C THR A 55 3.48 4.20 0.89
N HIS A 56 3.51 3.75 2.14
CA HIS A 56 4.58 3.99 3.10
C HIS A 56 4.50 2.99 4.28
N GLY A 57 5.43 3.08 5.22
CA GLY A 57 5.63 2.06 6.26
C GLY A 57 4.92 2.29 7.59
N HIS A 58 4.06 3.29 7.76
CA HIS A 58 3.38 3.53 9.03
C HIS A 58 2.39 2.41 9.39
N PHE A 59 2.20 2.21 10.70
CA PHE A 59 1.44 1.07 11.24
C PHE A 59 0.00 1.03 10.74
N ASP A 60 -0.64 2.18 10.62
CA ASP A 60 -2.05 2.31 10.20
C ASP A 60 -2.27 2.02 8.70
N HIS A 61 -1.18 1.82 7.94
CA HIS A 61 -1.20 1.35 6.54
C HIS A 61 -0.75 -0.11 6.40
N THR A 62 -0.23 -0.74 7.45
CA THR A 62 0.49 -2.03 7.33
C THR A 62 0.05 -3.12 8.30
N THR A 63 -0.72 -2.81 9.34
CA THR A 63 -0.99 -3.76 10.44
C THR A 63 -1.70 -5.03 9.99
N ALA A 64 -2.57 -4.98 8.98
CA ALA A 64 -3.26 -6.16 8.48
C ALA A 64 -2.40 -7.05 7.56
N VAL A 65 -1.21 -6.62 7.15
CA VAL A 65 -0.35 -7.38 6.22
C VAL A 65 -0.03 -8.77 6.77
N ARG A 66 0.44 -8.88 8.01
CA ARG A 66 0.77 -10.18 8.60
C ARG A 66 -0.40 -11.16 8.65
N PRO A 67 -1.58 -10.79 9.19
CA PRO A 67 -2.75 -11.65 9.18
C PRO A 67 -3.18 -12.08 7.76
N ILE A 68 -3.01 -11.21 6.76
CA ILE A 68 -3.31 -11.54 5.36
C ILE A 68 -2.32 -12.62 4.86
N LEU A 69 -1.04 -12.51 5.19
CA LEU A 69 -0.03 -13.51 4.80
C LEU A 69 -0.23 -14.89 5.46
N GLU A 70 -0.98 -14.98 6.56
CA GLU A 70 -1.37 -16.28 7.12
C GLU A 70 -2.28 -17.07 6.17
N GLN A 71 -3.08 -16.39 5.35
CA GLN A 71 -3.91 -17.00 4.30
C GLN A 71 -3.24 -17.06 2.93
N TYR A 72 -2.31 -16.14 2.67
CA TYR A 72 -1.58 -15.99 1.41
C TYR A 72 -0.06 -15.99 1.67
N PRO A 73 0.53 -17.13 2.08
CA PRO A 73 1.91 -17.17 2.62
C PRO A 73 2.99 -16.73 1.62
N ASP A 74 2.74 -16.88 0.32
CA ASP A 74 3.71 -16.53 -0.74
C ASP A 74 3.43 -15.18 -1.41
N LEU A 75 2.49 -14.38 -0.87
CA LEU A 75 2.07 -13.13 -1.47
C LEU A 75 3.19 -12.07 -1.40
N PRO A 76 3.61 -11.48 -2.54
CA PRO A 76 4.57 -10.38 -2.52
C PRO A 76 3.99 -9.11 -1.87
N VAL A 77 4.80 -8.44 -1.06
CA VAL A 77 4.48 -7.16 -0.42
C VAL A 77 5.52 -6.14 -0.82
N TYR A 78 5.10 -5.07 -1.44
CA TYR A 78 5.97 -4.02 -1.99
C TYR A 78 5.94 -2.77 -1.11
N ILE A 79 7.12 -2.19 -0.89
CA ILE A 79 7.32 -0.90 -0.23
C ILE A 79 8.55 -0.21 -0.83
N ASN A 80 8.67 1.11 -0.66
CA ASN A 80 9.93 1.79 -0.95
C ASN A 80 10.95 1.50 0.17
N GLU A 81 12.16 1.08 -0.19
CA GLU A 81 13.19 0.68 0.78
C GLU A 81 13.59 1.80 1.75
N LYS A 82 13.44 3.08 1.36
CA LYS A 82 13.75 4.23 2.21
C LYS A 82 12.90 4.26 3.49
N ASP A 83 11.71 3.69 3.46
CA ASP A 83 10.87 3.56 4.65
C ASP A 83 11.29 2.42 5.57
N VAL A 84 12.03 1.44 5.05
CA VAL A 84 12.52 0.30 5.85
C VAL A 84 13.81 0.64 6.57
N VAL A 85 14.72 1.38 5.93
CA VAL A 85 16.06 1.71 6.48
C VAL A 85 15.97 2.71 7.62
N ASP A 86 15.06 3.67 7.56
CA ASP A 86 14.90 4.71 8.58
C ASP A 86 13.95 4.37 9.73
N GLY A 87 13.38 3.18 9.74
CA GLY A 87 12.39 2.71 10.71
C GLY A 87 12.87 2.59 12.17
N ARG A 88 14.03 3.15 12.51
CA ARG A 88 14.58 3.16 13.88
C ARG A 88 14.21 4.41 14.70
N ARG A 89 13.29 5.24 14.25
CA ARG A 89 12.81 6.36 15.04
C ARG A 89 11.60 5.96 15.88
N GLY A 90 11.89 5.50 17.12
CA GLY A 90 10.89 5.23 18.13
C GLY A 90 10.31 3.81 18.04
N ASP A 91 9.39 3.49 18.95
CA ASP A 91 8.80 2.18 19.20
C ASP A 91 7.90 1.62 18.08
N MET A 92 7.85 2.26 16.93
CA MET A 92 7.12 1.79 15.75
C MET A 92 8.03 0.91 14.89
N GLU A 93 8.17 -0.32 15.33
CA GLU A 93 8.83 -1.36 14.54
C GLU A 93 8.00 -1.63 13.29
N LEU A 94 8.56 -1.31 12.14
CA LEU A 94 7.86 -1.47 10.87
C LEU A 94 7.42 -2.92 10.68
N VAL A 95 6.14 -3.12 10.46
CA VAL A 95 5.57 -4.44 10.18
C VAL A 95 6.32 -5.13 9.05
N PHE A 96 6.71 -4.37 8.02
CA PHE A 96 7.39 -4.88 6.83
C PHE A 96 8.73 -5.58 7.15
N SER A 97 9.57 -5.04 8.03
CA SER A 97 10.87 -5.63 8.36
C SER A 97 10.75 -6.99 9.07
N ARG A 98 9.58 -7.30 9.60
CA ARG A 98 9.29 -8.59 10.27
C ARG A 98 8.63 -9.61 9.35
N LEU A 99 8.36 -9.26 8.09
CA LEU A 99 7.83 -10.21 7.12
C LEU A 99 8.92 -11.20 6.69
N PRO A 100 8.56 -12.43 6.29
CA PRO A 100 9.52 -13.34 5.67
C PRO A 100 10.17 -12.71 4.44
N GLU A 101 11.46 -12.95 4.22
CA GLU A 101 12.21 -12.35 3.10
C GLU A 101 11.58 -12.66 1.73
N HIS A 102 11.00 -13.86 1.57
CA HIS A 102 10.36 -14.23 0.32
C HIS A 102 9.12 -13.42 -0.03
N ASN A 103 8.48 -12.76 0.96
CA ASN A 103 7.38 -11.83 0.72
C ASN A 103 7.86 -10.40 0.43
N GLN A 104 9.04 -10.00 0.91
CA GLN A 104 9.52 -8.64 0.81
C GLN A 104 9.94 -8.28 -0.62
N ARG A 105 9.42 -7.17 -1.12
CA ARG A 105 9.79 -6.59 -2.42
C ARG A 105 9.95 -5.08 -2.26
N TYR A 106 10.83 -4.51 -3.08
CA TYR A 106 11.07 -3.08 -3.09
C TYR A 106 10.71 -2.49 -4.44
N TYR A 107 10.23 -1.25 -4.42
CA TYR A 107 10.03 -0.45 -5.61
C TYR A 107 10.56 0.97 -5.42
N HIS A 108 10.87 1.63 -6.52
CA HIS A 108 11.48 2.95 -6.59
C HIS A 108 10.74 3.83 -7.59
N ASP A 109 11.14 5.09 -7.64
CA ASP A 109 10.54 6.05 -8.57
C ASP A 109 10.60 5.58 -10.02
N GLY A 110 9.47 5.64 -10.72
CA GLY A 110 9.33 5.22 -12.10
C GLY A 110 9.16 3.72 -12.32
N ASP A 111 9.26 2.89 -11.28
CA ASP A 111 8.98 1.46 -11.41
C ASP A 111 7.52 1.22 -11.80
N THR A 112 7.30 0.15 -12.55
CA THR A 112 5.96 -0.28 -12.97
C THR A 112 5.69 -1.72 -12.57
N LEU A 113 4.45 -1.98 -12.15
CA LEU A 113 3.95 -3.31 -11.81
C LEU A 113 2.76 -3.64 -12.70
N THR A 114 2.72 -4.86 -13.19
CA THR A 114 1.60 -5.34 -14.01
C THR A 114 0.56 -6.03 -13.15
N LEU A 115 -0.72 -5.68 -13.33
CA LEU A 115 -1.86 -6.31 -12.72
C LEU A 115 -2.87 -6.69 -13.81
N GLY A 116 -2.77 -7.89 -14.35
CA GLY A 116 -3.55 -8.26 -15.54
C GLY A 116 -3.18 -7.39 -16.75
N SER A 117 -4.13 -6.62 -17.23
CA SER A 117 -3.92 -5.62 -18.30
C SER A 117 -3.54 -4.23 -17.76
N LEU A 118 -3.65 -4.02 -16.45
CA LEU A 118 -3.36 -2.73 -15.81
C LEU A 118 -1.85 -2.59 -15.55
N THR A 119 -1.37 -1.35 -15.64
CA THR A 119 -0.02 -0.97 -15.20
C THR A 119 -0.13 -0.03 -14.02
N VAL A 120 0.54 -0.36 -12.92
CA VAL A 120 0.67 0.50 -11.73
C VAL A 120 2.06 1.13 -11.76
N THR A 121 2.13 2.46 -11.86
CA THR A 121 3.38 3.22 -11.84
C THR A 121 3.63 3.79 -10.46
N VAL A 122 4.86 3.69 -9.99
CA VAL A 122 5.32 4.20 -8.69
C VAL A 122 5.91 5.59 -8.89
N LEU A 123 5.45 6.56 -8.09
CA LEU A 123 6.01 7.91 -8.01
C LEU A 123 6.48 8.18 -6.59
N GLU A 124 7.75 8.42 -6.37
CA GLU A 124 8.26 8.83 -5.06
C GLU A 124 7.75 10.23 -4.70
N THR A 125 7.14 10.35 -3.55
CA THR A 125 6.60 11.60 -3.00
C THR A 125 7.07 11.78 -1.55
N PRO A 126 8.40 11.89 -1.33
CA PRO A 126 8.94 12.03 0.02
C PRO A 126 8.43 13.31 0.70
N GLY A 127 8.16 13.22 1.99
CA GLY A 127 7.62 14.32 2.79
C GLY A 127 7.03 13.79 4.09
N HIS A 128 5.89 13.14 4.04
CA HIS A 128 5.26 12.48 5.19
C HIS A 128 6.17 11.37 5.77
N SER A 129 6.72 10.54 4.89
CA SER A 129 7.87 9.69 5.19
C SER A 129 8.91 9.79 4.08
N LYS A 130 10.13 9.29 4.31
CA LYS A 130 11.20 9.34 3.30
C LYS A 130 10.92 8.44 2.09
N GLY A 131 10.21 7.34 2.31
CA GLY A 131 9.84 6.37 1.28
C GLY A 131 8.38 6.47 0.85
N SER A 132 7.66 7.56 1.17
CA SER A 132 6.31 7.76 0.68
C SER A 132 6.25 7.74 -0.83
N VAL A 133 5.26 7.02 -1.37
CA VAL A 133 5.00 6.95 -2.81
C VAL A 133 3.52 7.21 -3.09
N CYS A 134 3.24 7.72 -4.28
CA CYS A 134 1.94 7.63 -4.91
C CYS A 134 1.95 6.51 -5.94
N LEU A 135 0.86 5.76 -6.03
CA LEU A 135 0.68 4.70 -7.01
C LEU A 135 -0.34 5.15 -8.05
N VAL A 136 0.03 5.09 -9.32
CA VAL A 136 -0.80 5.57 -10.43
C VAL A 136 -1.26 4.38 -11.28
N ALA A 137 -2.56 4.23 -11.44
CA ALA A 137 -3.17 3.24 -12.33
C ALA A 137 -4.19 3.95 -13.23
N GLU A 138 -3.96 3.97 -14.53
CA GLU A 138 -4.76 4.74 -15.51
C GLU A 138 -4.88 6.21 -15.10
N ASP A 139 -6.10 6.68 -14.77
CA ASP A 139 -6.40 8.06 -14.37
C ASP A 139 -6.58 8.22 -12.84
N VAL A 140 -6.20 7.21 -12.06
CA VAL A 140 -6.35 7.18 -10.60
C VAL A 140 -5.00 7.21 -9.91
N ILE A 141 -4.92 7.98 -8.80
CA ILE A 141 -3.75 8.07 -7.94
C ILE A 141 -4.12 7.65 -6.53
N PHE A 142 -3.43 6.63 -6.02
CA PHE A 142 -3.45 6.25 -4.60
C PHE A 142 -2.33 6.98 -3.91
N SER A 143 -2.67 8.04 -3.18
CA SER A 143 -1.68 9.00 -2.67
C SER A 143 -1.18 8.70 -1.25
N GLY A 144 -1.73 7.69 -0.56
CA GLY A 144 -1.45 7.48 0.85
C GLY A 144 -1.59 8.78 1.64
N ASP A 145 -0.62 9.08 2.48
CA ASP A 145 -0.57 10.30 3.30
C ASP A 145 0.12 11.49 2.62
N THR A 146 0.33 11.42 1.30
CA THR A 146 0.88 12.54 0.51
C THR A 146 -0.17 13.62 0.27
N LEU A 147 -1.43 13.25 0.00
CA LEU A 147 -2.54 14.17 -0.23
C LEU A 147 -3.75 13.77 0.60
N PHE A 148 -4.29 14.70 1.37
CA PHE A 148 -5.53 14.52 2.13
C PHE A 148 -6.64 15.40 1.57
N ARG A 149 -7.84 14.86 1.46
CA ARG A 149 -9.02 15.64 1.10
C ARG A 149 -9.24 16.73 2.16
N CYS A 150 -9.30 17.97 1.72
CA CYS A 150 -9.48 19.14 2.59
C CYS A 150 -8.35 19.39 3.60
N CYS A 151 -7.18 18.77 3.45
CA CYS A 151 -6.02 19.05 4.26
C CYS A 151 -5.06 20.00 3.50
N LEU A 152 -4.77 21.15 4.10
CA LEU A 152 -3.71 22.02 3.62
C LEU A 152 -2.41 21.53 4.26
N LEU A 153 -1.54 20.92 3.46
CA LEU A 153 -0.21 20.48 3.90
C LEU A 153 0.74 21.68 4.05
N TYR A 154 0.41 22.61 4.96
CA TYR A 154 1.28 23.75 5.26
C TYR A 154 2.50 23.38 6.08
N THR A 155 2.63 22.15 6.55
CA THR A 155 3.65 21.75 7.52
C THR A 155 4.62 20.69 7.03
N SER A 156 4.41 20.10 5.86
CA SER A 156 5.41 19.20 5.26
C SER A 156 6.41 20.05 4.48
N PRO A 157 7.71 20.03 4.82
CA PRO A 157 8.70 20.71 4.02
C PRO A 157 8.66 20.16 2.59
N SER A 158 8.54 21.05 1.61
CA SER A 158 8.67 20.69 0.21
C SER A 158 10.06 20.07 -0.01
N PRO A 159 10.18 18.99 -0.79
CA PRO A 159 11.49 18.43 -1.15
C PRO A 159 12.40 19.44 -1.88
N ARG A 160 11.90 20.63 -2.20
CA ARG A 160 12.63 21.70 -2.91
C ARG A 160 13.02 22.87 -2.01
N ASP A 161 12.70 22.80 -0.72
CA ASP A 161 13.09 23.82 0.27
C ASP A 161 14.37 23.30 1.04
#